data_786d96ebe19fec7fb8ce5bb61bb88abb
#
_entry.id   786d96ebe19fec7fb8ce5bb61bb88abb
#
_cell.length_a   1.000
_cell.length_b   1.000
_cell.length_c   1.000
_cell.angle_alpha   90.00
_cell.angle_beta   90.00
_cell.angle_gamma   90.00
#
_symmetry.space_group_name_H-M   'P 1'
#
loop_
_entity.id
_entity.type
_entity.pdbx_description
1 polymer ?
#
loop_
_entity_poly.entity_id
_entity_poly.type
_entity_poly.pdbx_seq_one_letter_code
_entity_poly.pdbx_strand_id
1 'polypeptide(L)'
;MKISFSRNTRGAIAAAFGALALLSGNAQAQAKYPTKPITIVVCYTPGGTGDAFARAVAEKLGPALGVSVVVENRPGAGGLIGTQMVAKAAPDGYTLLLGQTGEMSINKYLMKSTLVDPEKELTPIILVGLVPLALTVRGDAPYANFKALSDALKGNAPGLSFASSGIGTPGHLAGEQLKLVTKSSIVHVPYKGAGVALSDLLGGHVTYFFSGMAAAVPHTKTGQLKILAVSTAHRAPSAPEIPTVAESGIPGFDFSLWGGLFAPTGTPRDVINQVNREVGKLLAPGQPVREKLMADGTEVNPESPEKLGAFTRSETVKYEKIIRAVGVKME
;
A
#
# COMPACT_ATOMS: atom_id res chain seq x y z
N MET A 1 -37.12 47.76 58.60
CA MET A 1 -37.03 48.21 57.19
C MET A 1 -37.31 46.97 56.32
N LYS A 2 -38.56 46.87 55.80
CA LYS A 2 -38.94 45.73 54.96
C LYS A 2 -38.68 46.08 53.50
N ILE A 3 -37.74 45.41 52.86
CA ILE A 3 -37.48 45.59 51.45
C ILE A 3 -38.49 44.77 50.65
N SER A 4 -39.44 45.43 49.97
CA SER A 4 -40.43 44.80 49.10
C SER A 4 -39.81 44.69 47.71
N PHE A 5 -39.48 43.49 47.26
CA PHE A 5 -39.11 43.26 45.84
C PHE A 5 -40.34 43.24 44.96
N SER A 6 -40.39 44.10 43.93
CA SER A 6 -41.39 44.19 42.92
C SER A 6 -41.56 42.88 42.13
N ARG A 7 -42.79 42.53 41.75
CA ARG A 7 -43.13 41.31 40.96
C ARG A 7 -42.34 41.25 39.63
N ASN A 8 -41.93 42.38 39.09
CA ASN A 8 -41.18 42.45 37.81
C ASN A 8 -39.73 42.01 37.94
N THR A 9 -39.08 42.20 39.10
CA THR A 9 -37.70 41.75 39.34
C THR A 9 -37.60 40.22 39.49
N ARG A 10 -38.64 39.56 39.97
CA ARG A 10 -38.67 38.08 40.07
C ARG A 10 -38.81 37.42 38.70
N GLY A 11 -39.53 38.00 37.76
CA GLY A 11 -39.66 37.54 36.39
C GLY A 11 -38.35 37.65 35.60
N ALA A 12 -37.60 38.74 35.77
CA ALA A 12 -36.35 38.97 35.09
C ALA A 12 -35.24 37.99 35.57
N ILE A 13 -35.18 37.67 36.85
CA ILE A 13 -34.22 36.71 37.41
C ILE A 13 -34.53 35.28 36.95
N ALA A 14 -35.83 34.89 36.91
CA ALA A 14 -36.22 33.58 36.41
C ALA A 14 -35.94 33.41 34.89
N ALA A 15 -36.11 34.46 34.08
CA ALA A 15 -35.80 34.46 32.66
C ALA A 15 -34.27 34.38 32.42
N ALA A 16 -33.44 35.06 33.25
CA ALA A 16 -31.98 34.98 33.15
C ALA A 16 -31.41 33.59 33.51
N PHE A 17 -32.00 32.93 34.52
CA PHE A 17 -31.63 31.56 34.88
C PHE A 17 -32.07 30.54 33.83
N GLY A 18 -33.22 30.73 33.18
CA GLY A 18 -33.69 29.89 32.07
C GLY A 18 -32.84 30.03 30.82
N ALA A 19 -32.34 31.24 30.52
CA ALA A 19 -31.45 31.49 29.39
C ALA A 19 -30.03 30.89 29.62
N LEU A 20 -29.51 30.92 30.85
CA LEU A 20 -28.25 30.30 31.19
C LEU A 20 -28.29 28.74 31.13
N ALA A 21 -29.44 28.14 31.48
CA ALA A 21 -29.65 26.71 31.37
C ALA A 21 -29.74 26.20 29.92
N LEU A 22 -30.18 27.04 28.97
CA LEU A 22 -30.22 26.73 27.54
C LEU A 22 -28.87 26.85 26.86
N LEU A 23 -27.92 27.61 27.43
CA LEU A 23 -26.53 27.71 26.95
C LEU A 23 -25.62 26.57 27.45
N SER A 24 -26.07 25.77 28.42
CA SER A 24 -25.40 24.55 28.87
C SER A 24 -25.62 23.35 27.93
N GLY A 25 -26.29 23.55 26.79
CA GLY A 25 -26.62 22.55 25.81
C GLY A 25 -25.39 22.14 25.02
N ASN A 26 -25.02 20.89 25.18
CA ASN A 26 -24.18 20.10 24.26
C ASN A 26 -22.67 20.45 24.19
N ALA A 27 -22.00 20.50 25.29
CA ALA A 27 -20.65 19.90 25.28
C ALA A 27 -20.87 18.38 25.12
N GLN A 28 -21.16 17.91 23.89
CA GLN A 28 -20.98 16.51 23.55
C GLN A 28 -19.50 16.23 23.81
N ALA A 29 -19.22 15.58 24.92
CA ALA A 29 -17.92 15.01 25.17
C ALA A 29 -17.64 14.12 23.97
N GLN A 30 -16.77 14.57 23.08
CA GLN A 30 -16.38 13.85 21.88
C GLN A 30 -15.90 12.47 22.35
N ALA A 31 -16.70 11.44 22.08
CA ALA A 31 -16.43 10.11 22.59
C ALA A 31 -15.00 9.75 22.23
N LYS A 32 -14.19 9.41 23.23
CA LYS A 32 -12.75 9.18 23.08
C LYS A 32 -12.55 8.05 22.05
N TYR A 33 -12.17 8.39 20.83
CA TYR A 33 -11.82 7.40 19.81
C TYR A 33 -10.51 6.67 20.20
N PRO A 34 -10.39 5.34 19.99
CA PRO A 34 -11.46 4.40 19.66
C PRO A 34 -12.13 3.81 20.93
N THR A 35 -13.38 3.36 20.79
CA THR A 35 -14.17 2.69 21.86
C THR A 35 -14.67 1.29 21.46
N LYS A 36 -14.46 0.90 20.19
CA LYS A 36 -14.85 -0.40 19.61
C LYS A 36 -13.74 -0.93 18.70
N PRO A 37 -13.77 -2.19 18.29
CA PRO A 37 -12.77 -2.77 17.40
C PRO A 37 -12.62 -2.00 16.09
N ILE A 38 -11.37 -1.94 15.58
CA ILE A 38 -11.02 -1.36 14.27
C ILE A 38 -10.78 -2.52 13.30
N THR A 39 -11.29 -2.40 12.07
CA THR A 39 -11.02 -3.34 10.98
C THR A 39 -10.07 -2.70 9.97
N ILE A 40 -8.97 -3.40 9.65
CA ILE A 40 -8.09 -3.04 8.52
C ILE A 40 -8.40 -4.00 7.37
N VAL A 41 -8.97 -3.47 6.30
CA VAL A 41 -9.28 -4.23 5.08
C VAL A 41 -8.04 -4.29 4.20
N VAL A 42 -7.74 -5.51 3.70
CA VAL A 42 -6.67 -5.79 2.74
C VAL A 42 -7.29 -6.30 1.45
N CYS A 43 -6.94 -5.69 0.32
CA CYS A 43 -7.60 -5.93 -0.97
C CYS A 43 -7.12 -7.21 -1.70
N TYR A 44 -6.26 -7.99 -1.09
CA TYR A 44 -5.66 -9.21 -1.69
C TYR A 44 -5.76 -10.40 -0.73
N THR A 45 -5.45 -11.59 -1.26
CA THR A 45 -5.43 -12.83 -0.47
C THR A 45 -4.40 -12.79 0.66
N PRO A 46 -4.63 -13.52 1.75
CA PRO A 46 -3.66 -13.65 2.84
C PRO A 46 -2.27 -14.09 2.37
N GLY A 47 -1.24 -13.68 3.10
CA GLY A 47 0.16 -14.05 2.85
C GLY A 47 0.91 -13.15 1.86
N GLY A 48 0.25 -12.16 1.23
CA GLY A 48 0.91 -11.14 0.41
C GLY A 48 1.49 -10.00 1.25
N THR A 49 2.25 -9.09 0.60
CA THR A 49 2.91 -7.95 1.27
C THR A 49 1.93 -7.07 2.05
N GLY A 50 0.76 -6.77 1.47
CA GLY A 50 -0.25 -5.96 2.17
C GLY A 50 -0.83 -6.64 3.41
N ASP A 51 -1.03 -7.95 3.36
CA ASP A 51 -1.48 -8.74 4.51
C ASP A 51 -0.41 -8.74 5.62
N ALA A 52 0.87 -8.90 5.24
CA ALA A 52 1.99 -8.82 6.18
C ALA A 52 2.07 -7.43 6.84
N PHE A 53 1.92 -6.35 6.07
CA PHE A 53 1.89 -4.98 6.60
C PHE A 53 0.73 -4.76 7.55
N ALA A 54 -0.49 -5.14 7.15
CA ALA A 54 -1.68 -4.97 7.96
C ALA A 54 -1.57 -5.72 9.29
N ARG A 55 -1.11 -6.98 9.27
CA ARG A 55 -0.96 -7.79 10.49
C ARG A 55 0.15 -7.27 11.39
N ALA A 56 1.29 -6.86 10.84
CA ALA A 56 2.38 -6.28 11.62
C ALA A 56 1.93 -5.00 12.36
N VAL A 57 1.15 -4.15 11.68
CA VAL A 57 0.57 -2.95 12.32
C VAL A 57 -0.51 -3.33 13.32
N ALA A 58 -1.48 -4.19 12.94
CA ALA A 58 -2.64 -4.53 13.77
C ALA A 58 -2.23 -5.16 15.11
N GLU A 59 -1.22 -6.04 15.11
CA GLU A 59 -0.70 -6.72 16.31
C GLU A 59 -0.31 -5.75 17.42
N LYS A 60 0.26 -4.62 17.09
CA LYS A 60 0.76 -3.63 18.06
C LYS A 60 -0.17 -2.42 18.20
N LEU A 61 -0.92 -2.07 17.15
CA LEU A 61 -1.85 -0.93 17.21
C LEU A 61 -3.02 -1.20 18.17
N GLY A 62 -3.53 -2.43 18.21
CA GLY A 62 -4.60 -2.81 19.13
C GLY A 62 -4.27 -2.49 20.59
N PRO A 63 -3.20 -3.05 21.15
CA PRO A 63 -2.73 -2.71 22.50
C PRO A 63 -2.46 -1.22 22.71
N ALA A 64 -1.87 -0.52 21.71
CA ALA A 64 -1.59 0.91 21.80
C ALA A 64 -2.84 1.79 21.90
N LEU A 65 -3.93 1.36 21.26
CA LEU A 65 -5.22 2.06 21.29
C LEU A 65 -6.21 1.54 22.33
N GLY A 66 -5.91 0.42 23.00
CA GLY A 66 -6.79 -0.22 23.99
C GLY A 66 -8.04 -0.89 23.40
N VAL A 67 -8.02 -1.25 22.12
CA VAL A 67 -9.10 -1.96 21.41
C VAL A 67 -8.53 -3.08 20.54
N SER A 68 -9.39 -3.99 20.09
CA SER A 68 -8.98 -4.99 19.08
C SER A 68 -8.80 -4.33 17.71
N VAL A 69 -7.74 -4.71 16.98
CA VAL A 69 -7.55 -4.36 15.57
C VAL A 69 -7.52 -5.67 14.76
N VAL A 70 -8.47 -5.83 13.85
CA VAL A 70 -8.68 -7.05 13.07
C VAL A 70 -8.31 -6.79 11.61
N VAL A 71 -7.63 -7.75 10.99
CA VAL A 71 -7.31 -7.71 9.56
C VAL A 71 -8.31 -8.57 8.79
N GLU A 72 -8.95 -7.98 7.78
CA GLU A 72 -9.92 -8.62 6.92
C GLU A 72 -9.49 -8.60 5.46
N ASN A 73 -9.30 -9.76 4.84
CA ASN A 73 -8.93 -9.85 3.43
C ASN A 73 -10.20 -9.85 2.54
N ARG A 74 -10.28 -8.90 1.60
CA ARG A 74 -11.39 -8.73 0.63
C ARG A 74 -10.84 -8.67 -0.80
N PRO A 75 -10.38 -9.80 -1.35
CA PRO A 75 -9.78 -9.85 -2.68
C PRO A 75 -10.83 -9.72 -3.79
N GLY A 76 -10.37 -9.30 -4.97
CA GLY A 76 -11.14 -9.31 -6.20
C GLY A 76 -11.03 -8.02 -7.00
N ALA A 77 -11.22 -8.12 -8.31
CA ALA A 77 -11.14 -7.03 -9.28
C ALA A 77 -9.89 -6.14 -9.11
N GLY A 78 -8.70 -6.76 -8.98
CA GLY A 78 -7.46 -6.01 -8.79
C GLY A 78 -7.40 -5.17 -7.51
N GLY A 79 -8.17 -5.53 -6.48
CA GLY A 79 -8.27 -4.80 -5.21
C GLY A 79 -9.47 -3.85 -5.12
N LEU A 80 -10.20 -3.61 -6.21
CA LEU A 80 -11.30 -2.64 -6.22
C LEU A 80 -12.47 -3.04 -5.32
N ILE A 81 -12.73 -4.34 -5.09
CA ILE A 81 -13.82 -4.79 -4.20
C ILE A 81 -13.57 -4.32 -2.77
N GLY A 82 -12.39 -4.58 -2.22
CA GLY A 82 -12.02 -4.14 -0.88
C GLY A 82 -11.94 -2.61 -0.76
N THR A 83 -11.37 -1.95 -1.77
CA THR A 83 -11.28 -0.49 -1.81
C THR A 83 -12.65 0.16 -1.79
N GLN A 84 -13.60 -0.32 -2.61
CA GLN A 84 -14.97 0.18 -2.64
C GLN A 84 -15.71 -0.05 -1.33
N MET A 85 -15.51 -1.23 -0.71
CA MET A 85 -16.09 -1.53 0.61
C MET A 85 -15.67 -0.48 1.64
N VAL A 86 -14.37 -0.12 1.70
CA VAL A 86 -13.88 0.89 2.63
C VAL A 86 -14.36 2.28 2.24
N ALA A 87 -14.30 2.66 0.97
CA ALA A 87 -14.77 3.98 0.51
C ALA A 87 -16.23 4.26 0.87
N LYS A 88 -17.08 3.22 0.92
CA LYS A 88 -18.50 3.30 1.29
C LYS A 88 -18.77 3.09 2.79
N ALA A 89 -17.76 2.79 3.59
CA ALA A 89 -17.92 2.62 5.02
C ALA A 89 -18.18 3.96 5.73
N ALA A 90 -18.69 3.89 6.97
CA ALA A 90 -18.87 5.08 7.77
C ALA A 90 -17.51 5.79 7.99
N PRO A 91 -17.44 7.11 7.84
CA PRO A 91 -16.20 7.88 8.02
C PRO A 91 -15.93 8.15 9.51
N ASP A 92 -15.92 7.10 10.33
CA ASP A 92 -15.75 7.14 11.78
C ASP A 92 -14.40 6.59 12.28
N GLY A 93 -13.53 6.14 11.35
CA GLY A 93 -12.21 5.63 11.65
C GLY A 93 -12.16 4.16 12.08
N TYR A 94 -13.27 3.43 12.12
CA TYR A 94 -13.29 2.03 12.51
C TYR A 94 -13.16 1.03 11.35
N THR A 95 -13.25 1.50 10.12
CA THR A 95 -12.93 0.72 8.93
C THR A 95 -11.85 1.44 8.16
N LEU A 96 -10.68 0.84 8.10
CA LEU A 96 -9.49 1.39 7.43
C LEU A 96 -9.12 0.49 6.25
N LEU A 97 -8.47 1.06 5.24
CA LEU A 97 -7.88 0.33 4.14
C LEU A 97 -6.37 0.25 4.33
N LEU A 98 -5.78 -0.92 4.19
CA LEU A 98 -4.39 -1.02 3.79
C LEU A 98 -4.37 -0.98 2.25
N GLY A 99 -4.25 0.23 1.72
CA GLY A 99 -4.17 0.47 0.28
C GLY A 99 -2.77 0.24 -0.24
N GLN A 100 -2.66 -0.39 -1.41
CA GLN A 100 -1.40 -0.71 -2.07
C GLN A 100 -1.30 -0.05 -3.45
N THR A 101 -0.14 -0.14 -4.06
CA THR A 101 0.19 0.46 -5.36
C THR A 101 -0.85 0.17 -6.44
N GLY A 102 -1.35 -1.07 -6.52
CA GLY A 102 -2.27 -1.51 -7.56
C GLY A 102 -3.57 -0.73 -7.57
N GLU A 103 -4.36 -0.88 -6.52
CA GLU A 103 -5.69 -0.25 -6.40
C GLU A 103 -5.62 1.26 -6.19
N MET A 104 -4.53 1.76 -5.59
CA MET A 104 -4.41 3.19 -5.28
C MET A 104 -3.88 4.02 -6.45
N SER A 105 -3.04 3.46 -7.33
CA SER A 105 -2.35 4.25 -8.37
C SER A 105 -2.38 3.66 -9.77
N ILE A 106 -2.56 2.36 -9.95
CA ILE A 106 -2.47 1.69 -11.25
C ILE A 106 -3.85 1.46 -11.87
N ASN A 107 -4.78 0.87 -11.13
CA ASN A 107 -6.04 0.36 -11.68
C ASN A 107 -6.95 1.44 -12.26
N LYS A 108 -6.82 2.67 -11.78
CA LYS A 108 -7.52 3.84 -12.34
C LYS A 108 -7.32 4.00 -13.86
N TYR A 109 -6.17 3.59 -14.38
CA TYR A 109 -5.82 3.74 -15.81
C TYR A 109 -5.89 2.45 -16.60
N LEU A 110 -5.92 1.30 -15.93
CA LEU A 110 -6.03 0.01 -16.59
C LEU A 110 -7.48 -0.41 -16.84
N MET A 111 -8.36 -0.12 -15.90
CA MET A 111 -9.75 -0.59 -15.95
C MET A 111 -10.66 0.37 -16.73
N LYS A 112 -11.56 -0.16 -17.54
CA LYS A 112 -12.57 0.61 -18.29
C LYS A 112 -13.61 1.29 -17.38
N SER A 113 -13.86 0.73 -16.19
CA SER A 113 -14.78 1.27 -15.21
C SER A 113 -14.12 1.20 -13.82
N THR A 114 -13.93 2.35 -13.20
CA THR A 114 -13.50 2.43 -11.81
C THR A 114 -14.72 2.47 -10.91
N LEU A 115 -14.89 1.43 -10.09
CA LEU A 115 -15.95 1.37 -9.07
C LEU A 115 -15.74 2.41 -7.95
N VAL A 116 -14.54 2.97 -7.87
CA VAL A 116 -14.09 3.90 -6.83
C VAL A 116 -12.96 4.76 -7.37
N ASP A 117 -12.92 6.05 -7.02
CA ASP A 117 -11.76 6.92 -7.22
C ASP A 117 -11.03 7.06 -5.86
N PRO A 118 -9.92 6.31 -5.63
CA PRO A 118 -9.24 6.31 -4.33
C PRO A 118 -8.76 7.70 -3.91
N GLU A 119 -8.41 8.55 -4.85
CA GLU A 119 -7.90 9.91 -4.58
C GLU A 119 -9.00 10.83 -4.02
N LYS A 120 -10.27 10.59 -4.38
CA LYS A 120 -11.41 11.39 -3.92
C LYS A 120 -12.15 10.77 -2.74
N GLU A 121 -12.21 9.45 -2.71
CA GLU A 121 -13.07 8.71 -1.78
C GLU A 121 -12.34 8.19 -0.55
N LEU A 122 -10.99 8.31 -0.54
CA LEU A 122 -10.15 7.90 0.59
C LEU A 122 -9.26 9.04 1.08
N THR A 123 -9.10 9.12 2.40
CA THR A 123 -8.21 10.06 3.08
C THR A 123 -6.94 9.30 3.50
N PRO A 124 -5.74 9.75 3.11
CA PRO A 124 -4.49 9.11 3.52
C PRO A 124 -4.24 9.28 5.03
N ILE A 125 -3.64 8.26 5.66
CA ILE A 125 -3.26 8.28 7.07
C ILE A 125 -1.75 8.22 7.21
N ILE A 126 -1.10 7.12 6.77
CA ILE A 126 0.34 6.90 6.94
C ILE A 126 0.87 5.86 5.94
N LEU A 127 2.06 6.09 5.40
CA LEU A 127 2.81 5.07 4.66
C LEU A 127 3.36 4.04 5.65
N VAL A 128 3.07 2.77 5.43
CA VAL A 128 3.59 1.67 6.26
C VAL A 128 4.96 1.21 5.75
N GLY A 129 5.10 1.09 4.43
CA GLY A 129 6.37 0.72 3.84
C GLY A 129 6.34 0.66 2.31
N LEU A 130 7.54 0.59 1.76
CA LEU A 130 7.82 0.43 0.33
C LEU A 130 8.74 -0.78 0.16
N VAL A 131 8.38 -1.66 -0.78
CA VAL A 131 9.16 -2.87 -1.09
C VAL A 131 9.70 -2.77 -2.50
N PRO A 132 11.02 -2.77 -2.69
CA PRO A 132 11.64 -2.96 -4.00
C PRO A 132 11.21 -4.30 -4.60
N LEU A 133 10.99 -4.32 -5.92
CA LEU A 133 10.81 -5.59 -6.61
C LEU A 133 12.17 -6.14 -7.03
N ALA A 134 12.38 -7.40 -6.77
CA ALA A 134 13.56 -8.14 -7.22
C ALA A 134 13.29 -8.74 -8.60
N LEU A 135 14.11 -8.41 -9.58
CA LEU A 135 14.17 -9.12 -10.86
C LEU A 135 14.85 -10.46 -10.64
N THR A 136 14.05 -11.49 -10.54
CA THR A 136 14.47 -12.81 -10.08
C THR A 136 14.40 -13.82 -11.23
N VAL A 137 15.42 -14.65 -11.34
CA VAL A 137 15.50 -15.79 -12.25
C VAL A 137 15.84 -17.06 -11.48
N ARG A 138 15.66 -18.24 -12.07
CA ARG A 138 16.10 -19.51 -11.48
C ARG A 138 17.62 -19.52 -11.29
N GLY A 139 18.11 -20.17 -10.24
CA GLY A 139 19.53 -20.18 -9.86
C GLY A 139 20.47 -20.71 -10.93
N ASP A 140 20.04 -21.72 -11.70
CA ASP A 140 20.77 -22.33 -12.81
C ASP A 140 20.50 -21.66 -14.18
N ALA A 141 19.65 -20.62 -14.24
CA ALA A 141 19.38 -19.91 -15.48
C ALA A 141 20.70 -19.32 -16.07
N PRO A 142 20.84 -19.27 -17.40
CA PRO A 142 22.09 -18.85 -18.07
C PRO A 142 22.34 -17.34 -18.01
N TYR A 143 21.71 -16.64 -17.07
CA TYR A 143 21.83 -15.20 -16.90
C TYR A 143 22.67 -14.89 -15.66
N ALA A 144 23.95 -14.51 -15.86
CA ALA A 144 24.84 -14.15 -14.76
C ALA A 144 24.49 -12.78 -14.12
N ASN A 145 23.87 -11.89 -14.87
CA ASN A 145 23.49 -10.52 -14.45
C ASN A 145 22.34 -10.00 -15.32
N PHE A 146 21.87 -8.79 -15.01
CA PHE A 146 20.79 -8.13 -15.77
C PHE A 146 21.13 -7.96 -17.26
N LYS A 147 22.38 -7.60 -17.57
CA LYS A 147 22.81 -7.42 -18.98
C LYS A 147 22.61 -8.70 -19.80
N ALA A 148 23.01 -9.86 -19.27
CA ALA A 148 22.84 -11.13 -19.96
C ALA A 148 21.36 -11.46 -20.24
N LEU A 149 20.46 -11.19 -19.28
CA LEU A 149 19.00 -11.33 -19.49
C LEU A 149 18.50 -10.32 -20.53
N SER A 150 18.91 -9.06 -20.43
CA SER A 150 18.51 -8.01 -21.36
C SER A 150 18.93 -8.32 -22.81
N ASP A 151 20.14 -8.86 -22.99
CA ASP A 151 20.62 -9.24 -24.32
C ASP A 151 19.84 -10.44 -24.88
N ALA A 152 19.49 -11.43 -24.05
CA ALA A 152 18.63 -12.54 -24.45
C ALA A 152 17.22 -12.06 -24.86
N LEU A 153 16.66 -11.10 -24.11
CA LEU A 153 15.37 -10.48 -24.45
C LEU A 153 15.42 -9.75 -25.79
N LYS A 154 16.45 -8.92 -26.05
CA LYS A 154 16.68 -8.24 -27.33
C LYS A 154 16.85 -9.20 -28.49
N GLY A 155 17.47 -10.34 -28.25
CA GLY A 155 17.64 -11.41 -29.23
C GLY A 155 16.35 -12.17 -29.56
N ASN A 156 15.25 -11.89 -28.87
CA ASN A 156 13.98 -12.59 -29.02
C ASN A 156 14.12 -14.11 -28.98
N ALA A 157 14.92 -14.62 -28.05
CA ALA A 157 15.07 -16.07 -27.87
C ALA A 157 13.68 -16.72 -27.68
N PRO A 158 13.41 -17.84 -28.34
CA PRO A 158 12.09 -18.48 -28.25
C PRO A 158 11.81 -19.00 -26.82
N GLY A 159 10.54 -18.99 -26.44
CA GLY A 159 10.08 -19.56 -25.18
C GLY A 159 10.31 -18.69 -23.94
N LEU A 160 10.76 -17.45 -24.09
CA LEU A 160 10.88 -16.52 -22.96
C LEU A 160 9.51 -16.04 -22.49
N SER A 161 9.33 -16.03 -21.17
CA SER A 161 8.12 -15.54 -20.52
C SER A 161 8.44 -14.85 -19.19
N PHE A 162 7.55 -13.98 -18.71
CA PHE A 162 7.70 -13.41 -17.39
C PHE A 162 6.43 -13.59 -16.56
N ALA A 163 6.61 -13.82 -15.27
CA ALA A 163 5.53 -13.93 -14.31
C ALA A 163 5.16 -12.56 -13.73
N SER A 164 3.91 -12.42 -13.30
CA SER A 164 3.48 -11.38 -12.38
C SER A 164 2.53 -11.94 -11.32
N SER A 165 2.39 -11.23 -10.21
CA SER A 165 1.39 -11.57 -9.16
C SER A 165 -0.05 -11.28 -9.59
N GLY A 166 -0.26 -10.89 -10.84
CA GLY A 166 -1.54 -10.55 -11.46
C GLY A 166 -1.47 -9.31 -12.32
N ILE A 167 -2.47 -9.16 -13.18
CA ILE A 167 -2.62 -7.97 -14.03
C ILE A 167 -2.86 -6.74 -13.13
N GLY A 168 -2.24 -5.60 -13.47
CA GLY A 168 -2.36 -4.36 -12.67
C GLY A 168 -1.45 -4.30 -11.45
N THR A 169 -0.55 -5.27 -11.27
CA THR A 169 0.49 -5.18 -10.24
C THR A 169 1.72 -4.42 -10.73
N PRO A 170 2.52 -3.82 -9.83
CA PRO A 170 3.78 -3.17 -10.22
C PRO A 170 4.72 -4.10 -10.99
N GLY A 171 4.80 -5.38 -10.61
CA GLY A 171 5.62 -6.38 -11.29
C GLY A 171 5.17 -6.70 -12.71
N HIS A 172 3.86 -6.64 -12.98
CA HIS A 172 3.33 -6.73 -14.34
C HIS A 172 3.83 -5.57 -15.21
N LEU A 173 3.64 -4.32 -14.74
CA LEU A 173 4.05 -3.14 -15.49
C LEU A 173 5.58 -3.04 -15.64
N ALA A 174 6.34 -3.48 -14.65
CA ALA A 174 7.80 -3.60 -14.74
C ALA A 174 8.22 -4.57 -15.86
N GLY A 175 7.55 -5.72 -15.95
CA GLY A 175 7.77 -6.70 -17.02
C GLY A 175 7.43 -6.16 -18.40
N GLU A 176 6.27 -5.49 -18.52
CA GLU A 176 5.84 -4.87 -19.78
C GLU A 176 6.76 -3.71 -20.20
N GLN A 177 7.24 -2.90 -19.25
CA GLN A 177 8.22 -1.86 -19.59
C GLN A 177 9.54 -2.46 -20.05
N LEU A 178 10.01 -3.53 -19.40
CA LEU A 178 11.22 -4.23 -19.82
C LEU A 178 11.03 -4.81 -21.24
N LYS A 179 9.89 -5.43 -21.53
CA LYS A 179 9.51 -5.90 -22.86
C LYS A 179 9.54 -4.79 -23.90
N LEU A 180 8.95 -3.62 -23.59
CA LEU A 180 8.92 -2.45 -24.47
C LEU A 180 10.34 -1.95 -24.79
N VAL A 181 11.17 -1.75 -23.78
CA VAL A 181 12.52 -1.18 -23.93
C VAL A 181 13.46 -2.15 -24.66
N THR A 182 13.34 -3.44 -24.40
CA THR A 182 14.13 -4.47 -25.10
C THR A 182 13.57 -4.82 -26.48
N LYS A 183 12.38 -4.33 -26.83
CA LYS A 183 11.64 -4.68 -28.07
C LYS A 183 11.44 -6.19 -28.20
N SER A 184 11.30 -6.90 -27.09
CA SER A 184 11.13 -8.35 -27.06
C SER A 184 9.67 -8.76 -27.25
N SER A 185 9.47 -9.94 -27.83
CA SER A 185 8.15 -10.60 -27.96
C SER A 185 7.82 -11.54 -26.80
N ILE A 186 8.46 -11.32 -25.64
CA ILE A 186 8.26 -12.15 -24.45
C ILE A 186 6.80 -12.18 -24.00
N VAL A 187 6.34 -13.33 -23.50
CA VAL A 187 4.96 -13.56 -23.09
C VAL A 187 4.79 -13.25 -21.59
N HIS A 188 3.75 -12.49 -21.26
CA HIS A 188 3.33 -12.30 -19.87
C HIS A 188 2.47 -13.46 -19.38
N VAL A 189 2.79 -14.00 -18.22
CA VAL A 189 2.01 -15.06 -17.53
C VAL A 189 1.52 -14.50 -16.19
N PRO A 190 0.23 -14.09 -16.10
CA PRO A 190 -0.35 -13.57 -14.86
C PRO A 190 -0.75 -14.69 -13.90
N TYR A 191 -0.42 -14.57 -12.62
CA TYR A 191 -0.78 -15.49 -11.55
C TYR A 191 -1.74 -14.83 -10.53
N LYS A 192 -2.39 -15.64 -9.70
CA LYS A 192 -3.26 -15.17 -8.60
C LYS A 192 -2.46 -14.91 -7.31
N GLY A 193 -1.30 -14.24 -7.42
CA GLY A 193 -0.44 -13.90 -6.28
C GLY A 193 1.00 -14.35 -6.46
N ALA A 194 1.90 -13.79 -5.63
CA ALA A 194 3.34 -13.97 -5.73
C ALA A 194 3.80 -15.41 -5.46
N GLY A 195 3.15 -16.12 -4.52
CA GLY A 195 3.55 -17.49 -4.14
C GLY A 195 3.46 -18.46 -5.30
N VAL A 196 2.36 -18.44 -6.08
CA VAL A 196 2.19 -19.32 -7.25
C VAL A 196 3.16 -18.93 -8.36
N ALA A 197 3.35 -17.64 -8.62
CA ALA A 197 4.32 -17.15 -9.60
C ALA A 197 5.76 -17.60 -9.26
N LEU A 198 6.11 -17.56 -7.98
CA LEU A 198 7.42 -17.98 -7.50
C LEU A 198 7.64 -19.49 -7.64
N SER A 199 6.60 -20.30 -7.36
CA SER A 199 6.64 -21.74 -7.55
C SER A 199 6.90 -22.10 -9.01
N ASP A 200 6.25 -21.42 -9.95
CA ASP A 200 6.44 -21.66 -11.39
C ASP A 200 7.80 -21.15 -11.88
N LEU A 201 8.34 -20.08 -11.30
CA LEU A 201 9.72 -19.67 -11.56
C LEU A 201 10.72 -20.73 -11.09
N LEU A 202 10.55 -21.28 -9.89
CA LEU A 202 11.36 -22.35 -9.35
C LEU A 202 11.27 -23.63 -10.21
N GLY A 203 10.08 -23.93 -10.74
CA GLY A 203 9.83 -25.02 -11.68
C GLY A 203 10.40 -24.79 -13.08
N GLY A 204 10.87 -23.59 -13.42
CA GLY A 204 11.39 -23.23 -14.73
C GLY A 204 10.31 -23.03 -15.80
N HIS A 205 9.03 -22.85 -15.40
CA HIS A 205 7.91 -22.62 -16.31
C HIS A 205 7.87 -21.18 -16.85
N VAL A 206 8.55 -20.26 -16.19
CA VAL A 206 8.72 -18.86 -16.61
C VAL A 206 10.19 -18.45 -16.48
N THR A 207 10.62 -17.46 -17.30
CA THR A 207 12.02 -17.04 -17.36
C THR A 207 12.41 -16.13 -16.21
N TYR A 208 11.59 -15.13 -15.90
CA TYR A 208 11.83 -14.22 -14.78
C TYR A 208 10.53 -13.75 -14.12
N PHE A 209 10.69 -13.19 -12.93
CA PHE A 209 9.62 -12.60 -12.15
C PHE A 209 10.12 -11.36 -11.40
N PHE A 210 9.40 -10.25 -11.51
CA PHE A 210 9.57 -9.12 -10.61
C PHE A 210 8.78 -9.38 -9.32
N SER A 211 9.40 -10.05 -8.36
CA SER A 211 8.81 -10.37 -7.06
C SER A 211 9.17 -9.35 -5.99
N GLY A 212 8.38 -9.23 -4.92
CA GLY A 212 8.85 -8.51 -3.73
C GLY A 212 10.12 -9.14 -3.15
N MET A 213 11.07 -8.33 -2.69
CA MET A 213 12.37 -8.79 -2.14
C MET A 213 12.20 -9.90 -1.09
N ALA A 214 11.27 -9.73 -0.15
CA ALA A 214 11.00 -10.71 0.92
C ALA A 214 10.69 -12.12 0.40
N ALA A 215 10.00 -12.22 -0.73
CA ALA A 215 9.66 -13.51 -1.33
C ALA A 215 10.84 -14.20 -2.02
N ALA A 216 11.78 -13.42 -2.56
CA ALA A 216 12.93 -13.95 -3.29
C ALA A 216 14.13 -14.34 -2.39
N VAL A 217 14.41 -13.52 -1.37
CA VAL A 217 15.61 -13.65 -0.52
C VAL A 217 15.82 -15.04 0.10
N PRO A 218 14.79 -15.73 0.65
CA PRO A 218 15.00 -17.08 1.19
C PRO A 218 15.54 -18.07 0.17
N HIS A 219 15.11 -17.98 -1.09
CA HIS A 219 15.51 -18.87 -2.19
C HIS A 219 16.88 -18.52 -2.78
N THR A 220 17.33 -17.27 -2.63
CA THR A 220 18.69 -16.90 -3.06
C THR A 220 19.75 -17.48 -2.12
N LYS A 221 19.46 -17.58 -0.82
CA LYS A 221 20.34 -18.20 0.17
C LYS A 221 20.59 -19.68 -0.08
N THR A 222 19.63 -20.36 -0.70
CA THR A 222 19.73 -21.78 -1.07
C THR A 222 20.24 -22.00 -2.50
N GLY A 223 20.51 -20.92 -3.24
CA GLY A 223 20.94 -21.00 -4.64
C GLY A 223 19.83 -21.38 -5.64
N GLN A 224 18.60 -21.55 -5.18
CA GLN A 224 17.46 -21.89 -6.05
C GLN A 224 17.08 -20.75 -6.99
N LEU A 225 17.25 -19.50 -6.55
CA LEU A 225 17.01 -18.29 -7.32
C LEU A 225 18.23 -17.37 -7.31
N LYS A 226 18.29 -16.48 -8.30
CA LYS A 226 19.23 -15.34 -8.37
C LYS A 226 18.43 -14.05 -8.53
N ILE A 227 18.81 -13.00 -7.82
CA ILE A 227 18.32 -11.64 -8.06
C ILE A 227 19.35 -10.93 -8.96
N LEU A 228 18.91 -10.49 -10.13
CA LEU A 228 19.78 -9.84 -11.12
C LEU A 228 19.82 -8.32 -10.95
N ALA A 229 18.73 -7.72 -10.45
CA ALA A 229 18.60 -6.30 -10.18
C ALA A 229 17.38 -6.02 -9.30
N VAL A 230 17.31 -4.83 -8.71
CA VAL A 230 16.09 -4.29 -8.08
C VAL A 230 15.43 -3.25 -9.00
N SER A 231 14.12 -3.11 -8.87
CA SER A 231 13.30 -2.27 -9.76
C SER A 231 13.25 -0.80 -9.37
N THR A 232 13.68 -0.44 -8.17
CA THR A 232 13.63 0.93 -7.64
C THR A 232 14.70 1.82 -8.27
N ALA A 233 14.48 3.15 -8.22
CA ALA A 233 15.46 4.14 -8.70
C ALA A 233 16.80 4.06 -7.96
N HIS A 234 16.78 3.60 -6.70
CA HIS A 234 17.95 3.42 -5.84
C HIS A 234 18.05 1.97 -5.39
N ARG A 235 19.26 1.53 -5.06
CA ARG A 235 19.50 0.20 -4.50
C ARG A 235 18.74 0.01 -3.19
N ALA A 236 18.25 -1.20 -2.95
CA ALA A 236 17.58 -1.54 -1.70
C ALA A 236 18.58 -1.43 -0.53
N PRO A 237 18.27 -0.70 0.56
CA PRO A 237 19.16 -0.63 1.72
C PRO A 237 19.46 -1.99 2.37
N SER A 238 18.53 -2.95 2.23
CA SER A 238 18.68 -4.33 2.72
C SER A 238 19.61 -5.20 1.85
N ALA A 239 19.96 -4.75 0.63
CA ALA A 239 20.82 -5.48 -0.32
C ALA A 239 21.57 -4.48 -1.24
N PRO A 240 22.47 -3.65 -0.67
CA PRO A 240 23.14 -2.59 -1.42
C PRO A 240 24.09 -3.11 -2.52
N GLU A 241 24.46 -4.37 -2.47
CA GLU A 241 25.26 -5.04 -3.49
C GLU A 241 24.49 -5.33 -4.78
N ILE A 242 23.14 -5.39 -4.73
CA ILE A 242 22.31 -5.67 -5.91
C ILE A 242 22.09 -4.36 -6.67
N PRO A 243 22.47 -4.29 -7.96
CA PRO A 243 22.28 -3.08 -8.75
C PRO A 243 20.79 -2.83 -9.06
N THR A 244 20.44 -1.61 -9.44
CA THR A 244 19.11 -1.33 -9.98
C THR A 244 19.06 -1.65 -11.49
N VAL A 245 17.84 -1.87 -12.01
CA VAL A 245 17.60 -1.95 -13.45
C VAL A 245 18.01 -0.65 -14.13
N ALA A 246 17.80 0.49 -13.48
CA ALA A 246 18.19 1.81 -13.97
C ALA A 246 19.71 1.93 -14.13
N GLU A 247 20.51 1.57 -13.10
CA GLU A 247 21.97 1.51 -13.14
C GLU A 247 22.48 0.54 -14.20
N SER A 248 21.73 -0.52 -14.46
CA SER A 248 22.09 -1.60 -15.38
C SER A 248 21.75 -1.33 -16.85
N GLY A 249 21.33 -0.08 -17.18
CA GLY A 249 21.19 0.37 -18.57
C GLY A 249 19.76 0.72 -19.02
N ILE A 250 18.79 0.84 -18.11
CA ILE A 250 17.43 1.33 -18.42
C ILE A 250 17.14 2.53 -17.52
N PRO A 251 17.65 3.74 -17.85
CA PRO A 251 17.40 4.93 -17.05
C PRO A 251 15.91 5.21 -16.85
N GLY A 252 15.54 5.65 -15.64
CA GLY A 252 14.14 5.96 -15.29
C GLY A 252 13.27 4.73 -15.01
N PHE A 253 13.84 3.53 -14.98
CA PHE A 253 13.12 2.36 -14.49
C PHE A 253 12.95 2.46 -12.97
N ASP A 254 11.70 2.63 -12.52
CA ASP A 254 11.39 2.80 -11.10
C ASP A 254 10.01 2.23 -10.78
N PHE A 255 10.02 1.06 -10.13
CA PHE A 255 8.82 0.36 -9.67
C PHE A 255 8.99 -0.09 -8.23
N SER A 256 7.95 0.07 -7.45
CA SER A 256 7.89 -0.43 -6.09
C SER A 256 6.49 -0.91 -5.75
N LEU A 257 6.41 -1.83 -4.81
CA LEU A 257 5.16 -2.16 -4.14
C LEU A 257 5.16 -1.42 -2.81
N TRP A 258 4.21 -0.55 -2.61
CA TRP A 258 4.05 0.17 -1.35
C TRP A 258 2.69 -0.11 -0.72
N GLY A 259 2.59 0.12 0.57
CA GLY A 259 1.34 0.01 1.32
C GLY A 259 1.22 1.11 2.35
N GLY A 260 0.03 1.68 2.45
CA GLY A 260 -0.31 2.72 3.42
C GLY A 260 -1.71 2.53 3.99
N LEU A 261 -1.98 3.14 5.13
CA LEU A 261 -3.31 3.18 5.71
C LEU A 261 -4.09 4.38 5.18
N PHE A 262 -5.36 4.11 4.88
CA PHE A 262 -6.34 5.09 4.42
C PHE A 262 -7.66 4.91 5.16
N ALA A 263 -8.45 5.97 5.25
CA ALA A 263 -9.80 5.95 5.78
C ALA A 263 -10.80 6.47 4.74
N PRO A 264 -12.11 6.23 4.89
CA PRO A 264 -13.13 6.88 4.07
C PRO A 264 -13.01 8.42 4.12
N THR A 265 -13.24 9.08 2.99
CA THR A 265 -13.30 10.55 2.96
C THR A 265 -14.38 11.07 3.91
N GLY A 266 -14.06 12.13 4.67
CA GLY A 266 -14.93 12.67 5.70
C GLY A 266 -14.62 12.14 7.12
N THR A 267 -13.67 11.21 7.28
CA THR A 267 -13.20 10.79 8.61
C THR A 267 -12.61 11.99 9.36
N PRO A 268 -13.00 12.23 10.63
CA PRO A 268 -12.54 13.37 11.40
C PRO A 268 -11.01 13.46 11.48
N ARG A 269 -10.48 14.68 11.38
CA ARG A 269 -9.04 14.93 11.32
C ARG A 269 -8.29 14.45 12.57
N ASP A 270 -8.91 14.58 13.73
CA ASP A 270 -8.37 14.11 15.00
C ASP A 270 -8.20 12.57 15.03
N VAL A 271 -9.14 11.84 14.44
CA VAL A 271 -9.04 10.37 14.25
C VAL A 271 -7.89 10.02 13.32
N ILE A 272 -7.80 10.68 12.15
CA ILE A 272 -6.68 10.50 11.21
C ILE A 272 -5.34 10.73 11.90
N ASN A 273 -5.21 11.87 12.60
CA ASN A 273 -3.99 12.25 13.29
C ASN A 273 -3.64 11.28 14.44
N GLN A 274 -4.65 10.75 15.14
CA GLN A 274 -4.43 9.78 16.20
C GLN A 274 -3.88 8.46 15.63
N VAL A 275 -4.49 7.92 14.59
CA VAL A 275 -4.01 6.68 13.94
C VAL A 275 -2.61 6.89 13.34
N ASN A 276 -2.38 8.03 12.64
CA ASN A 276 -1.06 8.37 12.11
C ASN A 276 0.00 8.38 13.22
N ARG A 277 -0.27 9.06 14.33
CA ARG A 277 0.67 9.17 15.44
C ARG A 277 0.98 7.81 16.08
N GLU A 278 -0.05 6.99 16.35
CA GLU A 278 0.17 5.70 17.00
C GLU A 278 0.88 4.70 16.07
N VAL A 279 0.51 4.63 14.79
CA VAL A 279 1.24 3.81 13.81
C VAL A 279 2.66 4.35 13.59
N GLY A 280 2.84 5.67 13.52
CA GLY A 280 4.16 6.29 13.42
C GLY A 280 5.10 5.91 14.55
N LYS A 281 4.60 5.80 15.80
CA LYS A 281 5.38 5.30 16.94
C LYS A 281 5.82 3.83 16.74
N LEU A 282 4.95 2.99 16.19
CA LEU A 282 5.26 1.57 15.92
C LEU A 282 6.32 1.42 14.81
N LEU A 283 6.36 2.36 13.88
CA LEU A 283 7.29 2.39 12.76
C LEU A 283 8.55 3.23 13.02
N ALA A 284 8.72 3.75 14.24
CA ALA A 284 9.91 4.52 14.63
C ALA A 284 11.17 3.63 14.70
N PRO A 285 12.37 4.19 14.54
CA PRO A 285 13.63 3.44 14.69
C PRO A 285 13.70 2.65 16.03
N GLY A 286 14.16 1.39 15.97
CA GLY A 286 14.27 0.51 17.12
C GLY A 286 12.97 -0.17 17.55
N GLN A 287 11.86 0.05 16.87
CA GLN A 287 10.59 -0.62 17.19
C GLN A 287 10.49 -1.99 16.51
N PRO A 288 9.96 -3.02 17.22
CA PRO A 288 9.88 -4.37 16.67
C PRO A 288 9.14 -4.51 15.35
N VAL A 289 8.09 -3.70 15.13
CA VAL A 289 7.33 -3.69 13.86
C VAL A 289 8.23 -3.21 12.72
N ARG A 290 8.95 -2.10 12.92
CA ARG A 290 9.90 -1.58 11.93
C ARG A 290 10.98 -2.59 11.59
N GLU A 291 11.64 -3.14 12.62
CA GLU A 291 12.74 -4.08 12.44
C GLU A 291 12.30 -5.34 11.68
N LYS A 292 11.12 -5.86 12.00
CA LYS A 292 10.52 -6.98 11.29
C LYS A 292 10.30 -6.66 9.81
N LEU A 293 9.68 -5.52 9.50
CA LEU A 293 9.43 -5.10 8.12
C LEU A 293 10.73 -4.88 7.35
N MET A 294 11.73 -4.26 7.98
CA MET A 294 13.05 -4.03 7.35
C MET A 294 13.81 -5.34 7.10
N ALA A 295 13.72 -6.32 8.01
CA ALA A 295 14.31 -7.64 7.81
C ALA A 295 13.72 -8.37 6.58
N ASP A 296 12.48 -8.07 6.24
CA ASP A 296 11.80 -8.56 5.03
C ASP A 296 12.09 -7.69 3.78
N GLY A 297 13.05 -6.76 3.85
CA GLY A 297 13.46 -5.91 2.73
C GLY A 297 12.53 -4.72 2.47
N THR A 298 11.69 -4.36 3.43
CA THR A 298 10.81 -3.17 3.34
C THR A 298 11.58 -1.91 3.74
N GLU A 299 11.45 -0.86 2.97
CA GLU A 299 11.86 0.48 3.36
C GLU A 299 10.74 1.13 4.18
N VAL A 300 11.04 1.48 5.44
CA VAL A 300 10.06 2.00 6.39
C VAL A 300 10.33 3.47 6.65
N ASN A 301 9.55 4.34 6.01
CA ASN A 301 9.62 5.79 6.15
C ASN A 301 8.20 6.33 6.42
N PRO A 302 7.74 6.28 7.69
CA PRO A 302 6.41 6.77 8.05
C PRO A 302 6.34 8.28 7.84
N GLU A 303 5.29 8.73 7.15
CA GLU A 303 5.13 10.14 6.76
C GLU A 303 3.78 10.68 7.25
N SER A 304 3.62 12.03 7.22
CA SER A 304 2.34 12.64 7.53
C SER A 304 1.26 12.26 6.51
N PRO A 305 -0.04 12.40 6.85
CA PRO A 305 -1.13 12.15 5.92
C PRO A 305 -1.00 12.94 4.61
N GLU A 306 -0.55 14.19 4.69
CA GLU A 306 -0.35 15.08 3.52
C GLU A 306 0.76 14.56 2.60
N LYS A 307 1.85 14.07 3.19
CA LYS A 307 2.98 13.51 2.44
C LYS A 307 2.59 12.19 1.77
N LEU A 308 1.85 11.30 2.47
CA LEU A 308 1.31 10.10 1.83
C LEU A 308 0.38 10.47 0.67
N GLY A 309 -0.49 11.47 0.83
CA GLY A 309 -1.34 11.95 -0.25
C GLY A 309 -0.57 12.51 -1.44
N ALA A 310 0.51 13.27 -1.20
CA ALA A 310 1.40 13.75 -2.26
C ALA A 310 2.13 12.60 -2.96
N PHE A 311 2.64 11.63 -2.19
CA PHE A 311 3.28 10.44 -2.71
C PHE A 311 2.33 9.62 -3.60
N THR A 312 1.10 9.34 -3.13
CA THR A 312 0.10 8.59 -3.90
C THR A 312 -0.22 9.27 -5.23
N ARG A 313 -0.37 10.61 -5.24
CA ARG A 313 -0.57 11.37 -6.48
C ARG A 313 0.63 11.27 -7.43
N SER A 314 1.86 11.37 -6.91
CA SER A 314 3.05 11.23 -7.76
C SER A 314 3.17 9.83 -8.36
N GLU A 315 2.85 8.80 -7.60
CA GLU A 315 2.79 7.42 -8.08
C GLU A 315 1.71 7.25 -9.17
N THR A 316 0.53 7.84 -8.96
CA THR A 316 -0.57 7.80 -9.93
C THR A 316 -0.14 8.42 -11.27
N VAL A 317 0.52 9.58 -11.25
CA VAL A 317 1.04 10.24 -12.46
C VAL A 317 2.16 9.40 -13.12
N LYS A 318 3.04 8.81 -12.32
CA LYS A 318 4.10 7.92 -12.81
C LYS A 318 3.51 6.71 -13.54
N TYR A 319 2.58 5.99 -12.92
CA TYR A 319 1.97 4.81 -13.51
C TYR A 319 1.08 5.13 -14.71
N GLU A 320 0.41 6.28 -14.74
CA GLU A 320 -0.31 6.73 -15.94
C GLU A 320 0.61 6.82 -17.17
N LYS A 321 1.77 7.46 -17.01
CA LYS A 321 2.77 7.57 -18.09
C LYS A 321 3.25 6.21 -18.58
N ILE A 322 3.55 5.31 -17.62
CA ILE A 322 4.02 3.96 -17.94
C ILE A 322 2.93 3.17 -18.69
N ILE A 323 1.70 3.15 -18.18
CA ILE A 323 0.57 2.42 -18.78
C ILE A 323 0.31 2.90 -20.23
N ARG A 324 0.34 4.23 -20.44
CA ARG A 324 0.21 4.80 -21.79
C ARG A 324 1.34 4.38 -22.72
N ALA A 325 2.58 4.32 -22.20
CA ALA A 325 3.77 3.92 -22.97
C ALA A 325 3.75 2.43 -23.35
N VAL A 326 3.40 1.55 -22.39
CA VAL A 326 3.39 0.09 -22.64
C VAL A 326 2.12 -0.39 -23.36
N GLY A 327 1.06 0.44 -23.40
CA GLY A 327 -0.17 0.14 -24.14
C GLY A 327 -1.03 -0.97 -23.52
N VAL A 328 -0.78 -1.35 -22.26
CA VAL A 328 -1.56 -2.38 -21.56
C VAL A 328 -2.95 -1.86 -21.23
N LYS A 329 -3.97 -2.67 -21.51
CA LYS A 329 -5.36 -2.42 -21.10
C LYS A 329 -5.90 -3.68 -20.44
N MET A 330 -6.72 -3.53 -19.41
CA MET A 330 -7.56 -4.61 -18.91
C MET A 330 -8.86 -4.61 -19.74
N GLU A 331 -9.23 -5.77 -20.25
CA GLU A 331 -10.50 -5.98 -20.94
C GLU A 331 -11.70 -5.92 -19.99
#